data_ec1cc0e0fca9a6cdfd99df81da5ecddd
#
_entry.id   ec1cc0e0fca9a6cdfd99df81da5ecddd
#
_cell.length_a   1.000
_cell.length_b   1.000
_cell.length_c   1.000
_cell.angle_alpha   90.00
_cell.angle_beta   90.00
_cell.angle_gamma   90.00
#
_symmetry.space_group_name_H-M   'P 1'
#
loop_
_entity.id
_entity.type
_entity.pdbx_description
1 polymer ?
#
loop_
_entity_poly.entity_id
_entity_poly.type
_entity_poly.pdbx_seq_one_letter_code
_entity_poly.pdbx_strand_id
1 'polypeptide(L)'
;DLHLSLRRQRQMCIRDRSIMSENQAKYSADSIQALEGMEHVRMRPSMYIGDVGSRGLHHLVYEVVDNSIDEAMAGHCDKISVIINEDNSVTTEDNGRGIPVGMHKKEGVSALEVVMTKIGAGGKFDKDSYKVSGGLHGVGVSCVNALSEKLVATVHRDGKIWEQEYSQGKSLEPVKEVGKSDKTGTIVTFLPDKTIFQDINTYSYDILANRLRELSFLNKGITITITDKRNKDKDGNDVHEEFYSKDGLIEFIKFLDDTREPIMKDVIAFEGEKNGVPVEVAMVYN
;
A
#
# COMPACT_ATOMS: atom_id res chain seq x y z
N ASP A 1 16.41 -44.58 -18.25
CA ASP A 1 15.96 -43.19 -18.55
C ASP A 1 16.31 -42.15 -17.45
N LEU A 2 16.39 -42.57 -16.18
CA LEU A 2 16.79 -41.68 -15.09
C LEU A 2 18.27 -41.25 -15.21
N HIS A 3 19.14 -42.11 -15.72
CA HIS A 3 20.56 -41.80 -15.89
C HIS A 3 20.85 -40.78 -17.01
N LEU A 4 19.99 -40.68 -18.02
CA LEU A 4 20.11 -39.68 -19.09
C LEU A 4 19.66 -38.29 -18.65
N SER A 5 18.66 -38.20 -17.78
CA SER A 5 18.20 -36.92 -17.24
C SER A 5 19.21 -36.28 -16.28
N LEU A 6 19.85 -37.10 -15.44
CA LEU A 6 20.91 -36.64 -14.54
C LEU A 6 22.19 -36.18 -15.26
N ARG A 7 22.51 -36.80 -16.41
CA ARG A 7 23.63 -36.35 -17.27
C ARG A 7 23.31 -35.02 -17.96
N ARG A 8 22.06 -34.80 -18.41
CA ARG A 8 21.63 -33.51 -18.98
C ARG A 8 21.63 -32.38 -17.95
N GLN A 9 21.18 -32.61 -16.71
CA GLN A 9 21.25 -31.62 -15.63
C GLN A 9 22.70 -31.29 -15.25
N ARG A 10 23.59 -32.30 -15.18
CA ARG A 10 25.02 -32.04 -14.97
C ARG A 10 25.68 -31.25 -16.10
N GLN A 11 25.29 -31.47 -17.34
CA GLN A 11 25.80 -30.70 -18.48
C GLN A 11 25.27 -29.26 -18.51
N MET A 12 24.02 -29.03 -18.09
CA MET A 12 23.49 -27.65 -17.91
C MET A 12 24.26 -26.90 -16.81
N CYS A 13 24.49 -27.51 -15.66
CA CYS A 13 25.29 -26.88 -14.59
C CYS A 13 26.75 -26.60 -14.98
N ILE A 14 27.35 -27.45 -15.84
CA ILE A 14 28.72 -27.29 -16.37
C ILE A 14 28.75 -26.19 -17.45
N ARG A 15 27.71 -26.02 -18.26
CA ARG A 15 27.63 -24.91 -19.24
C ARG A 15 27.50 -23.58 -18.57
N ASP A 16 26.69 -23.46 -17.53
CA ASP A 16 26.54 -22.21 -16.75
C ASP A 16 27.85 -21.85 -16.03
N ARG A 17 28.61 -22.81 -15.54
CA ARG A 17 29.93 -22.55 -14.94
C ARG A 17 31.00 -22.13 -16.00
N SER A 18 30.94 -22.61 -17.21
CA SER A 18 31.92 -22.18 -18.25
C SER A 18 31.63 -20.82 -18.83
N ILE A 19 30.37 -20.34 -18.81
CA ILE A 19 30.00 -18.97 -19.21
C ILE A 19 30.39 -17.96 -18.10
N MET A 20 30.42 -18.37 -16.83
CA MET A 20 30.85 -17.53 -15.73
C MET A 20 32.39 -17.36 -15.62
N SER A 21 33.18 -18.17 -16.35
CA SER A 21 34.66 -18.14 -16.19
C SER A 21 35.37 -17.07 -17.02
N GLU A 22 34.69 -16.41 -17.97
CA GLU A 22 35.31 -15.36 -18.81
C GLU A 22 35.13 -13.91 -18.27
N ASN A 23 34.28 -13.69 -17.26
CA ASN A 23 34.15 -12.41 -16.57
C ASN A 23 34.31 -12.58 -15.06
N GLN A 24 35.48 -13.02 -14.59
CA GLN A 24 35.86 -12.84 -13.20
C GLN A 24 36.16 -11.35 -12.97
N ALA A 25 35.13 -10.54 -12.80
CA ALA A 25 35.27 -9.29 -12.08
C ALA A 25 35.90 -9.65 -10.71
N LYS A 26 37.11 -9.16 -10.45
CA LYS A 26 37.82 -9.43 -9.19
C LYS A 26 36.91 -9.03 -8.04
N TYR A 27 36.40 -10.02 -7.29
CA TYR A 27 35.65 -9.77 -6.06
C TYR A 27 36.64 -9.16 -5.07
N SER A 28 36.60 -7.86 -4.90
CA SER A 28 37.44 -7.05 -4.03
C SER A 28 36.56 -6.22 -3.10
N ALA A 29 37.16 -5.57 -2.10
CA ALA A 29 36.44 -4.65 -1.23
C ALA A 29 35.68 -3.57 -2.02
N ASP A 30 36.23 -3.12 -3.14
CA ASP A 30 35.61 -2.09 -4.02
C ASP A 30 34.38 -2.60 -4.78
N SER A 31 34.20 -3.94 -4.86
CA SER A 31 33.01 -4.53 -5.48
C SER A 31 31.83 -4.70 -4.51
N ILE A 32 32.04 -4.39 -3.22
CA ILE A 32 30.99 -4.42 -2.20
C ILE A 32 30.24 -3.09 -2.23
N GLN A 33 28.99 -3.12 -2.69
CA GLN A 33 28.10 -1.96 -2.68
C GLN A 33 27.21 -2.00 -1.42
N ALA A 34 27.24 -0.94 -0.63
CA ALA A 34 26.28 -0.70 0.44
C ALA A 34 25.13 0.15 -0.13
N LEU A 35 23.99 -0.47 -0.35
CA LEU A 35 22.77 0.22 -0.77
C LEU A 35 21.97 0.64 0.46
N GLU A 36 21.56 1.89 0.52
CA GLU A 36 20.79 2.43 1.63
C GLU A 36 19.45 3.04 1.16
N GLY A 37 18.43 2.95 2.02
CA GLY A 37 17.17 3.65 1.83
C GLY A 37 16.47 3.31 0.52
N MET A 38 16.08 4.34 -0.25
CA MET A 38 15.30 4.20 -1.47
C MET A 38 16.01 3.44 -2.59
N GLU A 39 17.34 3.53 -2.67
CA GLU A 39 18.12 2.79 -3.66
C GLU A 39 18.03 1.29 -3.44
N HIS A 40 18.07 0.84 -2.18
CA HIS A 40 17.87 -0.57 -1.85
C HIS A 40 16.49 -1.06 -2.23
N VAL A 41 15.43 -0.28 -1.99
CA VAL A 41 14.05 -0.61 -2.40
C VAL A 41 13.97 -0.79 -3.92
N ARG A 42 14.54 0.13 -4.70
CA ARG A 42 14.52 0.07 -6.16
C ARG A 42 15.33 -1.09 -6.73
N MET A 43 16.45 -1.43 -6.11
CA MET A 43 17.30 -2.56 -6.53
C MET A 43 16.72 -3.93 -6.14
N ARG A 44 15.93 -3.99 -5.09
CA ARG A 44 15.35 -5.23 -4.53
C ARG A 44 13.87 -5.06 -4.16
N PRO A 45 13.01 -4.64 -5.13
CA PRO A 45 11.60 -4.30 -4.83
C PRO A 45 10.83 -5.47 -4.23
N SER A 46 11.09 -6.70 -4.69
CA SER A 46 10.41 -7.90 -4.20
C SER A 46 10.62 -8.19 -2.71
N MET A 47 11.66 -7.64 -2.09
CA MET A 47 11.86 -7.75 -0.64
C MET A 47 10.84 -6.92 0.16
N TYR A 48 10.24 -5.90 -0.46
CA TYR A 48 9.31 -4.96 0.17
C TYR A 48 7.86 -5.21 -0.24
N ILE A 49 7.62 -5.55 -1.52
CA ILE A 49 6.27 -5.72 -2.08
C ILE A 49 5.96 -7.15 -2.53
N GLY A 50 6.86 -8.11 -2.24
CA GLY A 50 6.70 -9.54 -2.53
C GLY A 50 7.12 -9.93 -3.94
N ASP A 51 6.65 -9.27 -4.98
CA ASP A 51 7.04 -9.47 -6.37
C ASP A 51 6.93 -8.15 -7.18
N VAL A 52 7.33 -8.17 -8.45
CA VAL A 52 7.19 -7.03 -9.38
C VAL A 52 6.13 -7.28 -10.46
N GLY A 53 5.31 -8.31 -10.27
CA GLY A 53 4.15 -8.62 -11.13
C GLY A 53 2.88 -7.96 -10.65
N SER A 54 1.72 -8.55 -11.04
CA SER A 54 0.39 -8.02 -10.67
C SER A 54 0.21 -7.87 -9.17
N ARG A 55 0.65 -8.85 -8.38
CA ARG A 55 0.49 -8.83 -6.93
C ARG A 55 1.25 -7.65 -6.30
N GLY A 56 2.51 -7.46 -6.66
CA GLY A 56 3.33 -6.36 -6.14
C GLY A 56 2.82 -4.99 -6.60
N LEU A 57 2.33 -4.89 -7.85
CA LEU A 57 1.71 -3.67 -8.36
C LEU A 57 0.51 -3.25 -7.50
N HIS A 58 -0.43 -4.18 -7.25
CA HIS A 58 -1.62 -3.91 -6.41
C HIS A 58 -1.25 -3.65 -4.95
N HIS A 59 -0.16 -4.25 -4.47
CA HIS A 59 0.35 -4.03 -3.11
C HIS A 59 0.71 -2.56 -2.85
N LEU A 60 1.16 -1.81 -3.87
CA LEU A 60 1.41 -0.37 -3.73
C LEU A 60 0.15 0.40 -3.29
N VAL A 61 -1.02 0.01 -3.83
CA VAL A 61 -2.29 0.63 -3.44
C VAL A 61 -2.62 0.27 -1.99
N TYR A 62 -2.42 -1.00 -1.61
CA TYR A 62 -2.69 -1.45 -0.24
C TYR A 62 -1.88 -0.69 0.79
N GLU A 63 -0.59 -0.42 0.52
CA GLU A 63 0.27 0.33 1.43
C GLU A 63 -0.20 1.78 1.66
N VAL A 64 -0.77 2.42 0.64
CA VAL A 64 -1.33 3.78 0.80
C VAL A 64 -2.67 3.72 1.54
N VAL A 65 -3.55 2.80 1.18
CA VAL A 65 -4.86 2.60 1.83
C VAL A 65 -4.69 2.24 3.31
N ASP A 66 -3.73 1.36 3.64
CA ASP A 66 -3.47 0.95 5.02
C ASP A 66 -3.06 2.14 5.92
N ASN A 67 -2.43 3.19 5.36
CA ASN A 67 -2.19 4.42 6.12
C ASN A 67 -3.48 5.17 6.45
N SER A 68 -4.43 5.21 5.52
CA SER A 68 -5.75 5.81 5.75
C SER A 68 -6.59 4.97 6.73
N ILE A 69 -6.49 3.64 6.67
CA ILE A 69 -7.10 2.73 7.65
C ILE A 69 -6.52 2.95 9.05
N ASP A 70 -5.21 3.18 9.18
CA ASP A 70 -4.59 3.48 10.48
C ASP A 70 -5.11 4.79 11.07
N GLU A 71 -5.35 5.84 10.25
CA GLU A 71 -6.03 7.06 10.69
C GLU A 71 -7.47 6.78 11.15
N ALA A 72 -8.17 5.86 10.49
CA ALA A 72 -9.50 5.47 10.87
C ALA A 72 -9.52 4.67 12.18
N MET A 73 -8.59 3.72 12.37
CA MET A 73 -8.42 2.97 13.62
C MET A 73 -8.03 3.89 14.79
N ALA A 74 -7.34 5.00 14.52
CA ALA A 74 -7.07 6.05 15.49
C ALA A 74 -8.28 6.97 15.77
N GLY A 75 -9.43 6.76 15.08
CA GLY A 75 -10.67 7.52 15.27
C GLY A 75 -10.70 8.88 14.56
N HIS A 76 -9.85 9.08 13.57
CA HIS A 76 -9.71 10.38 12.89
C HIS A 76 -10.14 10.37 11.41
N CYS A 77 -10.52 9.21 10.87
CA CYS A 77 -10.96 9.07 9.49
C CYS A 77 -12.19 8.16 9.42
N ASP A 78 -13.19 8.52 8.62
CA ASP A 78 -14.37 7.71 8.38
C ASP A 78 -14.67 7.54 6.87
N LYS A 79 -13.87 8.18 6.00
CA LYS A 79 -14.03 8.11 4.56
C LYS A 79 -12.69 7.99 3.84
N ILE A 80 -12.60 6.96 2.99
CA ILE A 80 -11.45 6.68 2.15
C ILE A 80 -11.92 6.54 0.70
N SER A 81 -11.24 7.19 -0.24
CA SER A 81 -11.55 7.12 -1.67
C SER A 81 -10.32 6.64 -2.43
N VAL A 82 -10.51 5.67 -3.31
CA VAL A 82 -9.47 5.16 -4.22
C VAL A 82 -9.91 5.38 -5.66
N ILE A 83 -9.07 6.00 -6.47
CA ILE A 83 -9.38 6.33 -7.86
C ILE A 83 -8.27 5.78 -8.76
N ILE A 84 -8.62 4.92 -9.71
CA ILE A 84 -7.74 4.52 -10.81
C ILE A 84 -7.92 5.54 -11.92
N ASN A 85 -6.91 6.34 -12.20
CA ASN A 85 -6.96 7.39 -13.21
C ASN A 85 -6.74 6.84 -14.62
N GLU A 86 -7.07 7.64 -15.65
CA GLU A 86 -6.95 7.26 -17.06
C GLU A 86 -5.52 6.92 -17.47
N ASP A 87 -4.52 7.59 -16.88
CA ASP A 87 -3.09 7.34 -17.10
C ASP A 87 -2.55 6.13 -16.32
N ASN A 88 -3.43 5.41 -15.62
CA ASN A 88 -3.12 4.29 -14.73
C ASN A 88 -2.34 4.69 -13.46
N SER A 89 -2.30 5.98 -13.10
CA SER A 89 -1.96 6.39 -11.75
C SER A 89 -3.10 6.05 -10.78
N VAL A 90 -2.80 5.95 -9.49
CA VAL A 90 -3.81 5.74 -8.45
C VAL A 90 -3.78 6.91 -7.48
N THR A 91 -4.96 7.43 -7.16
CA THR A 91 -5.18 8.43 -6.13
C THR A 91 -5.89 7.79 -4.95
N THR A 92 -5.33 7.93 -3.76
CA THR A 92 -5.98 7.59 -2.49
C THR A 92 -6.20 8.87 -1.70
N GLU A 93 -7.41 9.11 -1.26
CA GLU A 93 -7.81 10.27 -0.45
C GLU A 93 -8.46 9.79 0.85
N ASP A 94 -8.07 10.36 1.97
CA ASP A 94 -8.72 10.18 3.27
C ASP A 94 -9.12 11.54 3.89
N ASN A 95 -10.04 11.51 4.82
CA ASN A 95 -10.45 12.67 5.59
C ASN A 95 -9.87 12.68 7.02
N GLY A 96 -8.70 12.07 7.21
CA GLY A 96 -7.99 12.03 8.48
C GLY A 96 -7.40 13.38 8.90
N ARG A 97 -6.47 13.36 9.85
CA ARG A 97 -5.82 14.59 10.38
C ARG A 97 -4.88 15.27 9.37
N GLY A 98 -4.48 14.57 8.31
CA GLY A 98 -3.42 14.98 7.40
C GLY A 98 -2.02 14.76 7.98
N ILE A 99 -1.08 14.31 7.17
CA ILE A 99 0.32 14.11 7.57
C ILE A 99 0.92 15.44 8.04
N PRO A 100 1.67 15.49 9.17
CA PRO A 100 2.33 16.72 9.61
C PRO A 100 3.29 17.26 8.54
N VAL A 101 3.25 18.57 8.29
CA VAL A 101 4.09 19.26 7.29
C VAL A 101 5.17 20.15 7.93
N GLY A 102 5.16 20.28 9.25
CA GLY A 102 6.17 21.05 9.98
C GLY A 102 7.58 20.49 9.83
N MET A 103 8.59 21.31 10.10
CA MET A 103 10.00 20.92 10.03
C MET A 103 10.34 19.84 11.05
N HIS A 104 10.90 18.72 10.58
CA HIS A 104 11.40 17.66 11.44
C HIS A 104 12.79 18.01 11.96
N LYS A 105 12.90 18.23 13.29
CA LYS A 105 14.09 18.81 13.94
C LYS A 105 15.39 18.06 13.65
N LYS A 106 15.35 16.73 13.54
CA LYS A 106 16.53 15.88 13.33
C LYS A 106 16.94 15.80 11.86
N GLU A 107 15.94 15.75 10.95
CA GLU A 107 16.21 15.51 9.52
C GLU A 107 16.36 16.81 8.73
N GLY A 108 15.93 17.96 9.26
CA GLY A 108 16.08 19.28 8.62
C GLY A 108 15.17 19.50 7.41
N VAL A 109 14.19 18.61 7.19
CA VAL A 109 13.18 18.67 6.13
C VAL A 109 11.78 18.55 6.74
N SER A 110 10.72 18.70 5.95
CA SER A 110 9.34 18.55 6.46
C SER A 110 9.08 17.13 6.97
N ALA A 111 8.19 16.99 7.96
CA ALA A 111 7.77 15.66 8.42
C ALA A 111 7.11 14.86 7.29
N LEU A 112 6.38 15.50 6.37
CA LEU A 112 5.85 14.88 5.17
C LEU A 112 6.98 14.27 4.32
N GLU A 113 8.04 15.01 4.06
CA GLU A 113 9.18 14.52 3.29
C GLU A 113 9.87 13.34 4.00
N VAL A 114 10.02 13.40 5.33
CA VAL A 114 10.58 12.28 6.11
C VAL A 114 9.74 11.02 5.93
N VAL A 115 8.41 11.11 6.06
CA VAL A 115 7.49 9.97 5.89
C VAL A 115 7.57 9.39 4.48
N MET A 116 7.67 10.25 3.47
CA MET A 116 7.69 9.82 2.05
C MET A 116 9.05 9.30 1.59
N THR A 117 10.16 9.69 2.22
CA THR A 117 11.52 9.41 1.71
C THR A 117 12.40 8.58 2.64
N LYS A 118 11.95 8.28 3.87
CA LYS A 118 12.76 7.52 4.82
C LYS A 118 12.07 6.20 5.18
N ILE A 119 12.82 5.11 5.09
CA ILE A 119 12.38 3.80 5.59
C ILE A 119 12.41 3.83 7.12
N GLY A 120 11.36 3.27 7.75
CA GLY A 120 11.24 3.25 9.20
C GLY A 120 10.88 4.60 9.81
N ALA A 121 10.33 5.53 9.01
CA ALA A 121 9.79 6.79 9.49
C ALA A 121 8.25 6.75 9.55
N GLY A 122 7.67 7.39 10.55
CA GLY A 122 6.21 7.53 10.69
C GLY A 122 5.78 7.68 12.14
N GLY A 123 4.58 8.22 12.35
CA GLY A 123 3.98 8.42 13.68
C GLY A 123 3.59 7.11 14.39
N LYS A 124 3.59 5.98 13.67
CA LYS A 124 3.19 4.65 14.18
C LYS A 124 4.16 4.06 15.21
N PHE A 125 5.39 4.59 15.30
CA PHE A 125 6.35 4.22 16.35
C PHE A 125 6.06 4.88 17.69
N ASP A 126 5.18 5.90 17.70
CA ASP A 126 4.72 6.56 18.91
C ASP A 126 3.40 5.93 19.36
N LYS A 127 3.44 5.21 20.50
CA LYS A 127 2.28 4.52 21.09
C LYS A 127 1.16 5.47 21.55
N ASP A 128 1.48 6.74 21.78
CA ASP A 128 0.49 7.74 22.15
C ASP A 128 -0.30 8.24 20.94
N SER A 129 0.29 8.17 19.75
CA SER A 129 -0.34 8.59 18.49
C SER A 129 -1.16 7.47 17.84
N TYR A 130 -0.74 6.20 17.96
CA TYR A 130 -1.42 5.03 17.39
C TYR A 130 -1.37 3.85 18.35
N LYS A 131 -2.49 3.52 19.00
CA LYS A 131 -2.61 2.37 19.90
C LYS A 131 -2.62 1.04 19.17
N VAL A 132 -3.23 1.03 17.99
CA VAL A 132 -3.29 -0.12 17.07
C VAL A 132 -3.02 0.40 15.68
N SER A 133 -2.21 -0.30 14.89
CA SER A 133 -2.00 0.02 13.47
C SER A 133 -1.89 -1.27 12.66
N GLY A 134 -2.45 -1.28 11.45
CA GLY A 134 -2.31 -2.38 10.49
C GLY A 134 -0.92 -2.43 9.87
N GLY A 135 -0.27 -1.28 9.72
CA GLY A 135 1.09 -1.17 9.21
C GLY A 135 2.14 -1.20 10.32
N LEU A 136 2.89 -2.30 10.42
CA LEU A 136 3.88 -2.53 11.50
C LEU A 136 5.29 -2.03 11.20
N HIS A 137 5.63 -1.76 9.94
CA HIS A 137 7.03 -1.63 9.52
C HIS A 137 7.48 -0.20 9.20
N GLY A 138 6.54 0.77 9.05
CA GLY A 138 6.89 2.16 8.71
C GLY A 138 7.60 2.31 7.36
N VAL A 139 7.37 1.37 6.43
CA VAL A 139 8.05 1.32 5.14
C VAL A 139 7.11 1.51 3.95
N GLY A 140 5.80 1.39 4.14
CA GLY A 140 4.80 1.29 3.09
C GLY A 140 4.85 2.43 2.07
N VAL A 141 4.44 3.63 2.47
CA VAL A 141 4.36 4.77 1.53
C VAL A 141 5.72 5.20 0.99
N SER A 142 6.80 5.02 1.74
CA SER A 142 8.15 5.32 1.25
C SER A 142 8.58 4.31 0.18
N CYS A 143 8.17 3.04 0.28
CA CYS A 143 8.34 2.05 -0.78
C CYS A 143 7.51 2.39 -2.01
N VAL A 144 6.25 2.82 -1.85
CA VAL A 144 5.42 3.29 -2.97
C VAL A 144 6.12 4.43 -3.71
N ASN A 145 6.64 5.42 -2.98
CA ASN A 145 7.41 6.52 -3.57
C ASN A 145 8.65 6.01 -4.31
N ALA A 146 9.46 5.14 -3.70
CA ALA A 146 10.64 4.58 -4.35
C ALA A 146 10.33 3.84 -5.66
N LEU A 147 9.17 3.18 -5.74
CA LEU A 147 8.74 2.37 -6.87
C LEU A 147 7.82 3.11 -7.85
N SER A 148 7.67 4.43 -7.68
CA SER A 148 6.86 5.29 -8.55
C SER A 148 7.73 6.19 -9.42
N GLU A 149 7.33 6.33 -10.68
CA GLU A 149 7.89 7.33 -11.60
C GLU A 149 7.57 8.75 -11.11
N LYS A 150 6.33 8.95 -10.64
CA LYS A 150 5.84 10.18 -10.04
C LYS A 150 4.96 9.87 -8.85
N LEU A 151 5.13 10.63 -7.77
CA LEU A 151 4.21 10.65 -6.64
C LEU A 151 3.97 12.11 -6.23
N VAL A 152 2.70 12.44 -5.96
CA VAL A 152 2.28 13.72 -5.40
C VAL A 152 1.54 13.46 -4.10
N ALA A 153 1.99 14.11 -3.04
CA ALA A 153 1.31 14.11 -1.75
C ALA A 153 0.71 15.49 -1.49
N THR A 154 -0.62 15.54 -1.36
CA THR A 154 -1.37 16.74 -1.00
C THR A 154 -1.94 16.55 0.39
N VAL A 155 -1.73 17.51 1.27
CA VAL A 155 -2.17 17.44 2.67
C VAL A 155 -3.03 18.65 2.99
N HIS A 156 -4.24 18.39 3.48
CA HIS A 156 -5.15 19.37 4.02
C HIS A 156 -4.97 19.41 5.54
N ARG A 157 -4.33 20.47 6.05
CA ARG A 157 -4.02 20.59 7.46
C ARG A 157 -3.85 22.04 7.89
N ASP A 158 -4.32 22.37 9.09
CA ASP A 158 -4.17 23.69 9.73
C ASP A 158 -4.72 24.85 8.88
N GLY A 159 -5.87 24.61 8.20
CA GLY A 159 -6.54 25.59 7.33
C GLY A 159 -5.88 25.79 5.96
N LYS A 160 -4.91 24.97 5.61
CA LYS A 160 -4.09 25.10 4.40
C LYS A 160 -4.06 23.81 3.59
N ILE A 161 -3.68 23.96 2.31
CA ILE A 161 -3.35 22.86 1.41
C ILE A 161 -1.85 22.90 1.16
N TRP A 162 -1.20 21.80 1.47
CA TRP A 162 0.22 21.59 1.28
C TRP A 162 0.45 20.54 0.20
N GLU A 163 1.46 20.73 -0.63
CA GLU A 163 1.79 19.80 -1.70
C GLU A 163 3.29 19.59 -1.80
N GLN A 164 3.68 18.35 -2.10
CA GLN A 164 5.05 18.00 -2.41
C GLN A 164 5.08 16.90 -3.47
N GLU A 165 5.97 17.08 -4.47
CA GLU A 165 6.17 16.13 -5.56
C GLU A 165 7.44 15.33 -5.38
N TYR A 166 7.38 14.06 -5.81
CA TYR A 166 8.46 13.10 -5.71
C TYR A 166 8.61 12.31 -7.01
N SER A 167 9.83 11.82 -7.25
CA SER A 167 10.13 10.88 -8.32
C SER A 167 11.14 9.85 -7.83
N GLN A 168 10.81 8.57 -7.98
CA GLN A 168 11.71 7.46 -7.68
C GLN A 168 12.32 7.52 -6.27
N GLY A 169 11.48 7.91 -5.29
CA GLY A 169 11.87 8.01 -3.89
C GLY A 169 12.57 9.31 -3.49
N LYS A 170 12.75 10.26 -4.40
CA LYS A 170 13.40 11.56 -4.13
C LYS A 170 12.40 12.69 -4.20
N SER A 171 12.46 13.65 -3.26
CA SER A 171 11.68 14.87 -3.37
C SER A 171 12.24 15.75 -4.50
N LEU A 172 11.34 16.34 -5.30
CA LEU A 172 11.71 17.26 -6.38
C LEU A 172 11.85 18.68 -5.86
N GLU A 173 11.00 19.05 -4.91
CA GLU A 173 10.97 20.37 -4.29
C GLU A 173 10.60 20.23 -2.80
N PRO A 174 10.91 21.21 -1.96
CA PRO A 174 10.37 21.29 -0.61
C PRO A 174 8.84 21.37 -0.61
N VAL A 175 8.20 20.93 0.49
CA VAL A 175 6.76 21.10 0.67
C VAL A 175 6.35 22.57 0.55
N LYS A 176 5.28 22.84 -0.21
CA LYS A 176 4.79 24.20 -0.47
C LYS A 176 3.30 24.33 -0.11
N GLU A 177 2.90 25.51 0.37
CA GLU A 177 1.51 25.89 0.51
C GLU A 177 0.94 26.24 -0.86
N VAL A 178 -0.14 25.53 -1.26
CA VAL A 178 -0.77 25.73 -2.58
C VAL A 178 -2.18 26.29 -2.47
N GLY A 179 -2.75 26.38 -1.28
CA GLY A 179 -4.08 26.91 -1.09
C GLY A 179 -4.58 26.88 0.36
N LYS A 180 -5.86 27.21 0.54
CA LYS A 180 -6.59 27.13 1.82
C LYS A 180 -7.62 26.03 1.77
N SER A 181 -7.89 25.40 2.91
CA SER A 181 -8.90 24.35 3.03
C SER A 181 -9.52 24.34 4.41
N ASP A 182 -10.85 24.20 4.46
CA ASP A 182 -11.57 23.96 5.70
C ASP A 182 -11.64 22.46 6.09
N LYS A 183 -11.11 21.59 5.21
CA LYS A 183 -11.05 20.13 5.42
C LYS A 183 -9.69 19.74 5.95
N THR A 184 -9.63 18.54 6.55
CA THR A 184 -8.39 17.83 6.86
C THR A 184 -8.32 16.54 6.07
N GLY A 185 -7.12 16.00 5.85
CA GLY A 185 -6.92 14.73 5.16
C GLY A 185 -5.62 14.66 4.39
N THR A 186 -5.37 13.50 3.81
CA THR A 186 -4.21 13.26 2.95
C THR A 186 -4.67 12.71 1.61
N ILE A 187 -4.08 13.22 0.53
CA ILE A 187 -4.27 12.71 -0.83
C ILE A 187 -2.89 12.29 -1.34
N VAL A 188 -2.78 11.04 -1.76
CA VAL A 188 -1.57 10.50 -2.39
C VAL A 188 -1.93 10.02 -3.78
N THR A 189 -1.32 10.64 -4.80
CA THR A 189 -1.44 10.19 -6.19
C THR A 189 -0.07 9.67 -6.64
N PHE A 190 -0.02 8.45 -7.16
CA PHE A 190 1.24 7.87 -7.62
C PHE A 190 1.07 7.11 -8.94
N LEU A 191 2.11 7.20 -9.78
CA LEU A 191 2.24 6.46 -11.03
C LEU A 191 3.38 5.44 -10.89
N PRO A 192 3.12 4.13 -10.98
CA PRO A 192 4.15 3.11 -10.88
C PRO A 192 5.25 3.27 -11.93
N ASP A 193 6.50 3.00 -11.54
CA ASP A 193 7.65 3.09 -12.44
C ASP A 193 7.67 1.88 -13.41
N LYS A 194 7.49 2.17 -14.70
CA LYS A 194 7.49 1.18 -15.79
C LYS A 194 8.82 0.44 -15.95
N THR A 195 9.91 0.99 -15.42
CA THR A 195 11.22 0.31 -15.46
C THR A 195 11.29 -0.84 -14.45
N ILE A 196 10.43 -0.83 -13.44
CA ILE A 196 10.30 -1.86 -12.40
C ILE A 196 9.17 -2.83 -12.75
N PHE A 197 7.98 -2.30 -13.11
CA PHE A 197 6.80 -3.08 -13.48
C PHE A 197 6.73 -3.23 -15.01
N GLN A 198 7.67 -4.02 -15.58
CA GLN A 198 7.84 -4.11 -17.04
C GLN A 198 6.73 -4.91 -17.72
N ASP A 199 6.33 -6.03 -17.12
CA ASP A 199 5.38 -6.97 -17.71
C ASP A 199 3.92 -6.64 -17.41
N ILE A 200 3.65 -6.08 -16.24
CA ILE A 200 2.30 -5.78 -15.75
C ILE A 200 2.32 -4.40 -15.10
N ASN A 201 1.74 -3.42 -15.80
CA ASN A 201 1.67 -2.03 -15.36
C ASN A 201 0.22 -1.51 -15.26
N THR A 202 -0.78 -2.39 -15.32
CA THR A 202 -2.20 -2.03 -15.31
C THR A 202 -2.90 -2.63 -14.10
N TYR A 203 -3.58 -1.79 -13.34
CA TYR A 203 -4.39 -2.21 -12.21
C TYR A 203 -5.65 -2.95 -12.64
N SER A 204 -6.00 -4.03 -11.94
CA SER A 204 -7.29 -4.70 -12.02
C SER A 204 -8.27 -4.06 -11.03
N TYR A 205 -9.38 -3.54 -11.55
CA TYR A 205 -10.47 -3.01 -10.73
C TYR A 205 -10.97 -4.06 -9.72
N ASP A 206 -11.27 -5.27 -10.20
CA ASP A 206 -11.84 -6.34 -9.37
C ASP A 206 -10.94 -6.74 -8.20
N ILE A 207 -9.61 -6.78 -8.42
CA ILE A 207 -8.65 -7.09 -7.35
C ILE A 207 -8.68 -6.01 -6.27
N LEU A 208 -8.68 -4.75 -6.67
CA LEU A 208 -8.74 -3.63 -5.72
C LEU A 208 -10.10 -3.56 -5.03
N ALA A 209 -11.21 -3.65 -5.78
CA ALA A 209 -12.57 -3.61 -5.25
C ALA A 209 -12.80 -4.71 -4.21
N ASN A 210 -12.37 -5.94 -4.48
CA ASN A 210 -12.47 -7.04 -3.53
C ASN A 210 -11.69 -6.76 -2.24
N ARG A 211 -10.45 -6.27 -2.36
CA ARG A 211 -9.65 -5.94 -1.18
C ARG A 211 -10.26 -4.79 -0.36
N LEU A 212 -10.75 -3.74 -1.00
CA LEU A 212 -11.40 -2.60 -0.33
C LEU A 212 -12.71 -3.00 0.37
N ARG A 213 -13.46 -3.90 -0.25
CA ARG A 213 -14.66 -4.51 0.37
C ARG A 213 -14.30 -5.30 1.63
N GLU A 214 -13.27 -6.13 1.59
CA GLU A 214 -12.78 -6.84 2.78
C GLU A 214 -12.37 -5.86 3.89
N LEU A 215 -11.65 -4.79 3.54
CA LEU A 215 -11.24 -3.76 4.50
C LEU A 215 -12.43 -3.05 5.15
N SER A 216 -13.53 -2.82 4.41
CA SER A 216 -14.74 -2.23 5.00
C SER A 216 -15.40 -3.12 6.05
N PHE A 217 -15.37 -4.44 5.86
CA PHE A 217 -15.84 -5.40 6.86
C PHE A 217 -14.92 -5.46 8.08
N LEU A 218 -13.61 -5.44 7.87
CA LEU A 218 -12.62 -5.50 8.95
C LEU A 218 -12.56 -4.22 9.78
N ASN A 219 -13.05 -3.11 9.21
CA ASN A 219 -13.03 -1.78 9.84
C ASN A 219 -14.44 -1.18 9.82
N LYS A 220 -15.33 -1.71 10.68
CA LYS A 220 -16.73 -1.29 10.75
C LYS A 220 -16.90 0.22 10.91
N GLY A 221 -17.85 0.80 10.19
CA GLY A 221 -18.20 2.22 10.26
C GLY A 221 -17.40 3.12 9.35
N ILE A 222 -16.46 2.59 8.55
CA ILE A 222 -15.70 3.34 7.56
C ILE A 222 -16.36 3.19 6.18
N THR A 223 -16.50 4.28 5.46
CA THR A 223 -16.93 4.28 4.05
C THR A 223 -15.68 4.24 3.16
N ILE A 224 -15.57 3.22 2.32
CA ILE A 224 -14.49 3.09 1.34
C ILE A 224 -15.08 3.09 -0.05
N THR A 225 -14.59 3.96 -0.94
CA THR A 225 -15.05 4.03 -2.34
C THR A 225 -13.92 3.68 -3.30
N ILE A 226 -14.29 3.07 -4.44
CA ILE A 226 -13.37 2.87 -5.56
C ILE A 226 -14.02 3.41 -6.84
N THR A 227 -13.22 4.12 -7.64
CA THR A 227 -13.65 4.63 -8.95
C THR A 227 -12.60 4.27 -10.01
N ASP A 228 -13.03 3.72 -11.14
CA ASP A 228 -12.16 3.47 -12.30
C ASP A 228 -12.54 4.44 -13.44
N LYS A 229 -11.70 5.45 -13.68
CA LYS A 229 -11.91 6.44 -14.74
C LYS A 229 -11.58 5.92 -16.13
N ARG A 230 -10.92 4.77 -16.23
CA ARG A 230 -10.55 4.15 -17.52
C ARG A 230 -11.72 3.47 -18.20
N ASN A 231 -12.71 3.05 -17.41
CA ASN A 231 -13.86 2.29 -17.88
C ASN A 231 -15.18 3.03 -17.53
N LYS A 232 -16.18 2.87 -18.39
CA LYS A 232 -17.51 3.43 -18.18
C LYS A 232 -18.52 2.32 -17.92
N ASP A 233 -19.49 2.60 -17.08
CA ASP A 233 -20.66 1.76 -16.86
C ASP A 233 -21.65 1.83 -18.05
N LYS A 234 -22.77 1.15 -17.93
CA LYS A 234 -23.82 1.11 -18.96
C LYS A 234 -24.49 2.48 -19.21
N ASP A 235 -24.41 3.37 -18.24
CA ASP A 235 -25.00 4.70 -18.27
C ASP A 235 -23.99 5.79 -18.70
N GLY A 236 -22.72 5.38 -18.97
CA GLY A 236 -21.65 6.26 -19.42
C GLY A 236 -20.89 6.96 -18.30
N ASN A 237 -21.15 6.62 -17.03
CA ASN A 237 -20.42 7.11 -15.86
C ASN A 237 -19.17 6.29 -15.63
N ASP A 238 -18.24 6.82 -14.81
CA ASP A 238 -17.10 6.03 -14.31
C ASP A 238 -17.59 4.82 -13.50
N VAL A 239 -16.93 3.68 -13.64
CA VAL A 239 -17.23 2.51 -12.80
C VAL A 239 -16.93 2.88 -11.35
N HIS A 240 -17.93 2.75 -10.47
CA HIS A 240 -17.84 3.20 -9.09
C HIS A 240 -18.55 2.22 -8.16
N GLU A 241 -17.90 1.89 -7.03
CA GLU A 241 -18.51 1.15 -5.93
C GLU A 241 -18.21 1.83 -4.60
N GLU A 242 -19.16 1.71 -3.66
CA GLU A 242 -19.02 2.15 -2.27
C GLU A 242 -19.21 0.95 -1.34
N PHE A 243 -18.30 0.80 -0.40
CA PHE A 243 -18.29 -0.25 0.61
C PHE A 243 -18.44 0.37 2.00
N TYR A 244 -19.38 -0.16 2.76
CA TYR A 244 -19.63 0.22 4.14
C TYR A 244 -20.16 -0.99 4.90
N SER A 245 -19.65 -1.24 6.09
CA SER A 245 -20.17 -2.26 6.98
C SER A 245 -20.47 -1.67 8.36
N LYS A 246 -21.68 -1.92 8.85
CA LYS A 246 -22.10 -1.52 10.20
C LYS A 246 -21.70 -2.58 11.23
N ASP A 247 -21.87 -3.85 10.86
CA ASP A 247 -21.74 -4.98 11.78
C ASP A 247 -20.40 -5.75 11.59
N GLY A 248 -19.51 -5.25 10.72
CA GLY A 248 -18.15 -5.73 10.57
C GLY A 248 -18.03 -7.21 10.22
N LEU A 249 -17.36 -7.99 11.09
CA LEU A 249 -17.12 -9.42 10.86
C LEU A 249 -18.41 -10.26 10.71
N ILE A 250 -19.52 -9.83 11.31
CA ILE A 250 -20.80 -10.53 11.15
C ILE A 250 -21.28 -10.45 9.70
N GLU A 251 -21.20 -9.27 9.07
CA GLU A 251 -21.54 -9.09 7.68
C GLU A 251 -20.52 -9.79 6.77
N PHE A 252 -19.25 -9.77 7.14
CA PHE A 252 -18.20 -10.46 6.39
C PHE A 252 -18.43 -11.97 6.31
N ILE A 253 -18.76 -12.62 7.43
CA ILE A 253 -19.09 -14.04 7.44
C ILE A 253 -20.32 -14.35 6.56
N LYS A 254 -21.36 -13.52 6.63
CA LYS A 254 -22.55 -13.67 5.77
C LYS A 254 -22.19 -13.53 4.30
N PHE A 255 -21.34 -12.57 3.95
CA PHE A 255 -20.85 -12.38 2.60
C PHE A 255 -20.05 -13.59 2.09
N LEU A 256 -19.15 -14.14 2.91
CA LEU A 256 -18.37 -15.35 2.56
C LEU A 256 -19.23 -16.60 2.41
N ASP A 257 -20.38 -16.63 3.08
CA ASP A 257 -21.28 -17.79 3.16
C ASP A 257 -22.48 -17.67 2.20
N ASP A 258 -22.58 -16.59 1.44
CA ASP A 258 -23.74 -16.27 0.57
C ASP A 258 -24.11 -17.40 -0.43
N THR A 259 -23.12 -18.21 -0.82
CA THR A 259 -23.32 -19.35 -1.74
C THR A 259 -23.56 -20.69 -1.07
N ARG A 260 -23.64 -20.75 0.28
CA ARG A 260 -23.77 -21.98 1.06
C ARG A 260 -25.04 -21.99 1.86
N GLU A 261 -25.53 -23.19 2.20
CA GLU A 261 -26.65 -23.35 3.14
C GLU A 261 -26.12 -23.50 4.56
N PRO A 262 -26.23 -22.47 5.41
CA PRO A 262 -25.73 -22.55 6.77
C PRO A 262 -26.56 -23.54 7.62
N ILE A 263 -25.88 -24.39 8.37
CA ILE A 263 -26.51 -25.27 9.36
C ILE A 263 -27.07 -24.44 10.52
N MET A 264 -26.39 -23.33 10.86
CA MET A 264 -26.84 -22.38 11.86
C MET A 264 -27.30 -21.08 11.17
N LYS A 265 -28.49 -20.58 11.58
CA LYS A 265 -29.05 -19.33 11.03
C LYS A 265 -28.37 -18.08 11.52
N ASP A 266 -27.84 -18.13 12.75
CA ASP A 266 -27.25 -16.97 13.41
C ASP A 266 -25.71 -17.09 13.44
N VAL A 267 -25.02 -15.98 13.13
CA VAL A 267 -23.58 -15.89 13.29
C VAL A 267 -23.26 -15.78 14.78
N ILE A 268 -22.39 -16.64 15.26
CA ILE A 268 -21.83 -16.52 16.61
C ILE A 268 -20.75 -15.45 16.55
N ALA A 269 -20.92 -14.36 17.29
CA ALA A 269 -19.96 -13.28 17.36
C ALA A 269 -19.70 -12.88 18.81
N PHE A 270 -18.45 -12.58 19.12
CA PHE A 270 -18.05 -12.04 20.42
C PHE A 270 -16.83 -11.14 20.27
N GLU A 271 -16.80 -10.13 21.13
CA GLU A 271 -15.69 -9.19 21.25
C GLU A 271 -15.09 -9.33 22.67
N GLY A 272 -13.80 -9.11 22.79
CA GLY A 272 -13.09 -9.14 24.05
C GLY A 272 -11.77 -8.40 23.98
N GLU A 273 -11.15 -8.17 25.13
CA GLU A 273 -9.84 -7.55 25.24
C GLU A 273 -8.97 -8.37 26.20
N LYS A 274 -7.71 -8.58 25.84
CA LYS A 274 -6.72 -9.19 26.70
C LYS A 274 -5.41 -8.43 26.64
N ASN A 275 -4.96 -7.91 27.79
CA ASN A 275 -3.73 -7.13 27.92
C ASN A 275 -3.66 -5.89 27.00
N GLY A 276 -4.80 -5.20 26.79
CA GLY A 276 -4.89 -4.05 25.91
C GLY A 276 -4.99 -4.40 24.41
N VAL A 277 -5.10 -5.70 24.07
CA VAL A 277 -5.26 -6.16 22.69
C VAL A 277 -6.74 -6.51 22.46
N PRO A 278 -7.46 -5.77 21.61
CA PRO A 278 -8.84 -6.12 21.25
C PRO A 278 -8.86 -7.38 20.38
N VAL A 279 -9.86 -8.23 20.61
CA VAL A 279 -10.10 -9.45 19.84
C VAL A 279 -11.56 -9.49 19.45
N GLU A 280 -11.83 -9.68 18.16
CA GLU A 280 -13.17 -9.87 17.61
C GLU A 280 -13.21 -11.20 16.86
N VAL A 281 -14.23 -11.99 17.11
CA VAL A 281 -14.41 -13.30 16.47
C VAL A 281 -15.83 -13.42 15.97
N ALA A 282 -15.99 -13.86 14.73
CA ALA A 282 -17.28 -14.25 14.16
C ALA A 282 -17.16 -15.64 13.50
N MET A 283 -18.17 -16.48 13.66
CA MET A 283 -18.20 -17.82 13.06
C MET A 283 -19.61 -18.26 12.73
N VAL A 284 -19.74 -19.10 11.71
CA VAL A 284 -20.94 -19.80 11.31
C VAL A 284 -20.58 -21.24 10.97
N TYR A 285 -21.53 -22.15 11.12
CA TYR A 285 -21.37 -23.56 10.74
C TYR A 285 -22.20 -23.84 9.48
N ASN A 286 -21.57 -24.39 8.43
CA ASN A 286 -22.19 -24.79 7.16
C ASN A 286 -21.69 -26.17 6.71
#